data_4459cd9cce9c3529ac6a20898e4d3b27
#
_entry.id   4459cd9cce9c3529ac6a20898e4d3b27
#
_cell.length_a   1.000
_cell.length_b   1.000
_cell.length_c   1.000
_cell.angle_alpha   90.00
_cell.angle_beta   90.00
_cell.angle_gamma   90.00
#
_symmetry.space_group_name_H-M   'P 1'
#
loop_
_entity.id
_entity.type
_entity.pdbx_description
1 polymer ?
#
loop_
_entity_poly.entity_id
_entity_poly.type
_entity_poly.pdbx_seq_one_letter_code
_entity_poly.pdbx_strand_id
1 'polypeptide(L)'
;SSAGGENGEVIVYNWGEYIDPDTITMFEKETGIKVVYDEFETNEIMYPKVEAGSSAYDVVCPSDYMVQKMIENDLIQELDYDKIPNAKENIGAEYYEQAAAYDPGNKYCVPYCWGTVGIIYNKTLVDTPPTKWADLWDEKYSDEILMMDSIKDCFMVALKKNGFSSNSLDESELQIATEDLIAQKPLVQAYVVDQVRDKMIGGEAAMGVMFSGDALYVMSENEDLDFVIPEEGTNVWIDGWVIPKNAPNKENAEKFIDFMCHPDVALKNFEYITYGTPNTAARELIEDEDLKNSPIAFPDLTQYNNLETFLYLGEDGEELYNKYWKEVMSN
;
A
#
# COMPACT_ATOMS: atom_id res chain seq x y z
N SER A 1 25.18 25.34 14.98
CA SER A 1 25.39 24.20 15.87
C SER A 1 24.86 22.96 15.21
N SER A 2 25.69 22.00 14.97
CA SER A 2 25.24 20.77 14.37
C SER A 2 24.30 20.05 15.32
N ALA A 3 23.12 19.79 14.85
CA ALA A 3 22.14 18.97 15.54
C ALA A 3 22.39 17.47 15.32
N GLY A 4 23.50 17.09 14.65
CA GLY A 4 23.83 15.70 14.37
C GLY A 4 24.20 14.89 15.60
N GLY A 5 24.05 13.57 15.54
CA GLY A 5 24.55 12.64 16.53
C GLY A 5 26.06 12.45 16.43
N GLU A 6 26.63 11.59 17.31
CA GLU A 6 28.06 11.27 17.33
C GLU A 6 28.57 10.78 15.97
N ASN A 7 27.75 10.00 15.25
CA ASN A 7 28.07 9.43 13.92
C ASN A 7 27.28 10.11 12.78
N GLY A 8 26.93 11.38 12.98
CA GLY A 8 26.22 12.16 11.97
C GLY A 8 24.71 12.01 12.04
N GLU A 9 24.06 12.21 10.91
CA GLU A 9 22.60 12.18 10.83
C GLU A 9 22.12 11.42 9.61
N VAL A 10 20.83 11.08 9.61
CA VAL A 10 20.09 10.56 8.46
C VAL A 10 18.75 11.28 8.40
N ILE A 11 18.41 11.79 7.23
CA ILE A 11 17.19 12.56 7.00
C ILE A 11 16.16 11.63 6.34
N VAL A 12 15.11 11.30 7.07
CA VAL A 12 14.08 10.33 6.66
C VAL A 12 12.77 11.05 6.37
N TYR A 13 12.15 10.75 5.24
CA TYR A 13 10.90 11.32 4.79
C TYR A 13 9.89 10.21 4.55
N ASN A 14 8.89 10.10 5.41
CA ASN A 14 7.96 8.97 5.44
C ASN A 14 6.51 9.48 5.59
N TRP A 15 5.57 8.57 5.46
CA TRP A 15 4.16 8.83 5.72
C TRP A 15 3.93 9.14 7.20
N GLY A 16 2.86 9.86 7.51
CA GLY A 16 2.42 10.05 8.88
C GLY A 16 2.04 8.73 9.53
N GLU A 17 2.40 8.57 10.80
CA GLU A 17 2.11 7.37 11.61
C GLU A 17 2.50 6.03 10.96
N TYR A 18 3.63 6.02 10.28
CA TYR A 18 4.08 4.88 9.48
C TYR A 18 5.39 4.28 9.96
N ILE A 19 5.75 4.54 11.20
CA ILE A 19 6.90 3.96 11.90
C ILE A 19 6.66 4.06 13.40
N ASP A 20 7.05 3.04 14.15
CA ASP A 20 7.04 3.11 15.60
C ASP A 20 8.18 4.03 16.06
N PRO A 21 7.88 5.14 16.76
CA PRO A 21 8.92 6.06 17.24
C PRO A 21 10.00 5.38 18.08
N ASP A 22 9.68 4.29 18.76
CA ASP A 22 10.66 3.52 19.52
C ASP A 22 11.75 2.94 18.64
N THR A 23 11.45 2.58 17.39
CA THR A 23 12.45 2.04 16.47
C THR A 23 13.46 3.10 16.05
N ILE A 24 13.03 4.36 15.95
CA ILE A 24 13.92 5.50 15.70
C ILE A 24 14.89 5.67 16.88
N THR A 25 14.35 5.64 18.10
CA THR A 25 15.16 5.75 19.33
C THR A 25 16.16 4.60 19.44
N MET A 26 15.74 3.38 19.11
CA MET A 26 16.63 2.20 19.10
C MET A 26 17.76 2.37 18.10
N PHE A 27 17.46 2.86 16.90
CA PHE A 27 18.46 3.12 15.87
C PHE A 27 19.49 4.15 16.33
N GLU A 28 19.01 5.27 16.90
CA GLU A 28 19.90 6.33 17.40
C GLU A 28 20.83 5.83 18.51
N LYS A 29 20.28 5.04 19.44
CA LYS A 29 21.09 4.47 20.54
C LYS A 29 22.15 3.49 20.04
N GLU A 30 21.79 2.62 19.11
CA GLU A 30 22.68 1.58 18.62
C GLU A 30 23.77 2.15 17.71
N THR A 31 23.44 3.13 16.88
CA THR A 31 24.34 3.63 15.82
C THR A 31 25.04 4.94 16.17
N GLY A 32 24.51 5.73 17.09
CA GLY A 32 24.96 7.10 17.32
C GLY A 32 24.61 8.07 16.20
N ILE A 33 23.76 7.65 15.27
CA ILE A 33 23.29 8.48 14.15
C ILE A 33 21.97 9.13 14.56
N LYS A 34 21.88 10.45 14.42
CA LYS A 34 20.64 11.18 14.68
C LYS A 34 19.69 11.04 13.50
N VAL A 35 18.44 10.74 13.77
CA VAL A 35 17.37 10.71 12.76
C VAL A 35 16.67 12.07 12.72
N VAL A 36 16.73 12.73 11.56
CA VAL A 36 15.91 13.90 11.27
C VAL A 36 14.71 13.40 10.50
N TYR A 37 13.54 13.41 11.16
CA TYR A 37 12.35 12.72 10.63
C TYR A 37 11.31 13.74 10.17
N ASP A 38 10.83 13.59 8.93
CA ASP A 38 9.81 14.44 8.34
C ASP A 38 8.71 13.55 7.74
N GLU A 39 7.50 14.09 7.63
CA GLU A 39 6.33 13.33 7.20
C GLU A 39 5.66 13.96 6.00
N PHE A 40 4.99 13.13 5.19
CA PHE A 40 4.14 13.59 4.08
C PHE A 40 2.80 12.86 4.09
N GLU A 41 1.79 13.51 3.53
CA GLU A 41 0.43 12.96 3.49
C GLU A 41 0.15 12.13 2.24
N THR A 42 0.75 12.51 1.09
CA THR A 42 0.53 11.84 -0.19
C THR A 42 1.81 11.77 -1.01
N ASN A 43 1.90 10.80 -1.92
CA ASN A 43 2.99 10.72 -2.91
C ASN A 43 3.07 12.01 -3.73
N GLU A 44 1.93 12.61 -4.05
CA GLU A 44 1.82 13.80 -4.89
C GLU A 44 2.37 15.05 -4.20
N ILE A 45 2.32 15.09 -2.87
CA ILE A 45 2.97 16.17 -2.08
C ILE A 45 4.48 15.89 -1.94
N MET A 46 4.84 14.63 -1.70
CA MET A 46 6.25 14.23 -1.51
C MET A 46 7.08 14.43 -2.78
N TYR A 47 6.56 14.00 -3.93
CA TYR A 47 7.33 13.93 -5.17
C TYR A 47 7.94 15.28 -5.60
N PRO A 48 7.19 16.39 -5.63
CA PRO A 48 7.78 17.68 -6.02
C PRO A 48 8.93 18.14 -5.11
N LYS A 49 8.87 17.81 -3.83
CA LYS A 49 9.93 18.18 -2.89
C LYS A 49 11.22 17.42 -3.15
N VAL A 50 11.10 16.13 -3.47
CA VAL A 50 12.27 15.31 -3.84
C VAL A 50 12.81 15.74 -5.19
N GLU A 51 11.93 15.98 -6.17
CA GLU A 51 12.31 16.42 -7.51
C GLU A 51 13.03 17.77 -7.50
N ALA A 52 12.53 18.71 -6.72
CA ALA A 52 13.13 20.04 -6.63
C ALA A 52 14.54 20.04 -6.01
N GLY A 53 14.84 19.04 -5.17
CA GLY A 53 16.14 18.91 -4.53
C GLY A 53 16.48 20.01 -3.55
N SER A 54 15.54 20.91 -3.24
CA SER A 54 15.74 22.02 -2.30
C SER A 54 15.82 21.54 -0.85
N SER A 55 15.18 20.41 -0.56
CA SER A 55 15.29 19.69 0.70
C SER A 55 16.02 18.38 0.41
N ALA A 56 17.16 18.17 1.04
CA ALA A 56 17.95 16.97 0.84
C ALA A 56 17.45 15.87 1.78
N TYR A 57 16.95 14.79 1.24
CA TYR A 57 16.52 13.62 1.99
C TYR A 57 17.49 12.46 1.74
N ASP A 58 17.70 11.64 2.76
CA ASP A 58 18.55 10.45 2.65
C ASP A 58 17.74 9.20 2.36
N VAL A 59 16.56 9.10 2.96
CA VAL A 59 15.66 7.95 2.81
C VAL A 59 14.24 8.47 2.63
N VAL A 60 13.54 7.95 1.64
CA VAL A 60 12.12 8.26 1.38
C VAL A 60 11.36 6.95 1.26
N CYS A 61 10.07 6.96 1.64
CA CYS A 61 9.19 5.79 1.58
C CYS A 61 8.02 6.02 0.61
N PRO A 62 8.23 5.97 -0.70
CA PRO A 62 7.15 6.09 -1.67
C PRO A 62 6.34 4.80 -1.81
N SER A 63 5.18 4.91 -2.44
CA SER A 63 4.43 3.75 -2.90
C SER A 63 4.97 3.25 -4.24
N ASP A 64 4.55 2.04 -4.62
CA ASP A 64 4.97 1.30 -5.82
C ASP A 64 5.01 2.11 -7.12
N TYR A 65 3.89 2.68 -7.56
CA TYR A 65 3.84 3.45 -8.81
C TYR A 65 4.73 4.70 -8.75
N MET A 66 4.93 5.25 -7.55
CA MET A 66 5.78 6.41 -7.37
C MET A 66 7.26 6.04 -7.42
N VAL A 67 7.62 4.86 -6.92
CA VAL A 67 8.98 4.31 -7.10
C VAL A 67 9.32 4.25 -8.59
N GLN A 68 8.41 3.69 -9.40
CA GLN A 68 8.60 3.61 -10.84
C GLN A 68 8.81 4.99 -11.47
N LYS A 69 7.98 5.97 -11.11
CA LYS A 69 8.10 7.34 -11.59
C LYS A 69 9.45 7.96 -11.21
N MET A 70 9.90 7.71 -9.99
CA MET A 70 11.19 8.23 -9.50
C MET A 70 12.37 7.58 -10.22
N ILE A 71 12.27 6.30 -10.57
CA ILE A 71 13.29 5.61 -11.40
C ILE A 71 13.32 6.24 -12.78
N GLU A 72 12.18 6.39 -13.44
CA GLU A 72 12.09 6.94 -14.80
C GLU A 72 12.62 8.37 -14.91
N ASN A 73 12.44 9.16 -13.84
CA ASN A 73 12.90 10.55 -13.79
C ASN A 73 14.28 10.73 -13.14
N ASP A 74 14.97 9.61 -12.88
CA ASP A 74 16.35 9.60 -12.37
C ASP A 74 16.50 10.35 -11.04
N LEU A 75 15.55 10.16 -10.14
CA LEU A 75 15.54 10.84 -8.83
C LEU A 75 16.10 10.01 -7.69
N ILE A 76 16.27 8.72 -7.89
CA ILE A 76 16.75 7.78 -6.86
C ILE A 76 17.91 6.96 -7.41
N GLN A 77 18.74 6.47 -6.51
CA GLN A 77 19.93 5.72 -6.87
C GLN A 77 19.79 4.23 -6.56
N GLU A 78 20.56 3.41 -7.26
CA GLU A 78 20.59 1.97 -7.01
C GLU A 78 21.10 1.68 -5.60
N LEU A 79 20.48 0.68 -4.97
CA LEU A 79 20.88 0.19 -3.65
C LEU A 79 22.12 -0.68 -3.75
N ASP A 80 22.98 -0.60 -2.76
CA ASP A 80 24.07 -1.55 -2.56
C ASP A 80 23.62 -2.56 -1.48
N TYR A 81 23.14 -3.71 -1.93
CA TYR A 81 22.62 -4.75 -1.02
C TYR A 81 23.71 -5.34 -0.10
N ASP A 82 24.99 -5.20 -0.44
CA ASP A 82 26.07 -5.60 0.47
C ASP A 82 26.09 -4.74 1.73
N LYS A 83 25.54 -3.53 1.64
CA LYS A 83 25.40 -2.60 2.78
C LYS A 83 24.07 -2.76 3.50
N ILE A 84 23.16 -3.56 2.96
CA ILE A 84 21.81 -3.78 3.50
C ILE A 84 21.52 -5.29 3.56
N PRO A 85 22.37 -6.07 4.29
CA PRO A 85 22.24 -7.55 4.27
C PRO A 85 20.92 -8.05 4.86
N ASN A 86 20.34 -7.34 5.83
CA ASN A 86 19.08 -7.75 6.44
C ASN A 86 17.90 -7.72 5.47
N ALA A 87 17.97 -6.90 4.41
CA ALA A 87 16.90 -6.82 3.42
C ALA A 87 16.74 -8.15 2.67
N LYS A 88 17.83 -8.68 2.11
CA LYS A 88 17.77 -9.96 1.38
C LYS A 88 17.57 -11.16 2.29
N GLU A 89 18.13 -11.11 3.48
CA GLU A 89 18.01 -12.21 4.43
C GLU A 89 16.60 -12.36 4.99
N ASN A 90 15.91 -11.26 5.25
CA ASN A 90 14.69 -11.26 6.07
C ASN A 90 13.40 -10.97 5.31
N ILE A 91 13.47 -10.32 4.15
CA ILE A 91 12.28 -10.02 3.34
C ILE A 91 11.99 -11.19 2.41
N GLY A 92 10.73 -11.64 2.37
CA GLY A 92 10.30 -12.78 1.57
C GLY A 92 10.47 -12.55 0.07
N ALA A 93 10.88 -13.60 -0.65
CA ALA A 93 11.11 -13.55 -2.09
C ALA A 93 9.84 -13.15 -2.86
N GLU A 94 8.67 -13.55 -2.39
CA GLU A 94 7.38 -13.23 -3.02
C GLU A 94 7.11 -11.73 -3.08
N TYR A 95 7.58 -10.96 -2.11
CA TYR A 95 7.42 -9.50 -2.11
C TYR A 95 8.35 -8.83 -3.11
N TYR A 96 9.57 -9.34 -3.24
CA TYR A 96 10.49 -8.89 -4.27
C TYR A 96 9.99 -9.22 -5.68
N GLU A 97 9.34 -10.36 -5.86
CA GLU A 97 8.72 -10.75 -7.13
C GLU A 97 7.60 -9.78 -7.52
N GLN A 98 6.73 -9.44 -6.57
CA GLN A 98 5.67 -8.45 -6.80
C GLN A 98 6.27 -7.06 -7.10
N ALA A 99 7.29 -6.66 -6.36
CA ALA A 99 7.93 -5.36 -6.52
C ALA A 99 8.67 -5.22 -7.87
N ALA A 100 9.07 -6.33 -8.49
CA ALA A 100 9.78 -6.30 -9.77
C ALA A 100 8.95 -5.65 -10.89
N ALA A 101 7.63 -5.59 -10.77
CA ALA A 101 6.77 -4.95 -11.75
C ALA A 101 7.04 -3.44 -11.87
N TYR A 102 7.38 -2.76 -10.80
CA TYR A 102 7.69 -1.33 -10.78
C TYR A 102 9.17 -1.02 -10.52
N ASP A 103 9.93 -2.01 -10.07
CA ASP A 103 11.37 -1.92 -9.80
C ASP A 103 12.07 -3.17 -10.36
N PRO A 104 12.26 -3.24 -11.69
CA PRO A 104 12.88 -4.41 -12.32
C PRO A 104 14.26 -4.74 -11.74
N GLY A 105 14.44 -5.99 -11.34
CA GLY A 105 15.68 -6.46 -10.70
C GLY A 105 15.81 -6.04 -9.25
N ASN A 106 14.80 -5.41 -8.65
CA ASN A 106 14.78 -4.95 -7.25
C ASN A 106 15.99 -4.08 -6.90
N LYS A 107 16.34 -3.16 -7.80
CA LYS A 107 17.57 -2.37 -7.71
C LYS A 107 17.46 -1.14 -6.82
N TYR A 108 16.25 -0.59 -6.64
CA TYR A 108 16.06 0.75 -6.08
C TYR A 108 15.30 0.78 -4.77
N CYS A 109 14.44 -0.19 -4.50
CA CYS A 109 13.49 -0.11 -3.39
C CYS A 109 13.53 -1.36 -2.52
N VAL A 110 13.56 -1.16 -1.19
CA VAL A 110 13.42 -2.23 -0.21
C VAL A 110 11.97 -2.23 0.30
N PRO A 111 11.20 -3.31 0.11
CA PRO A 111 9.83 -3.38 0.62
C PRO A 111 9.76 -3.16 2.15
N TYR A 112 8.82 -2.33 2.57
CA TYR A 112 8.65 -1.97 3.98
C TYR A 112 7.29 -2.38 4.54
N CYS A 113 6.22 -2.01 3.88
CA CYS A 113 4.86 -2.38 4.23
C CYS A 113 4.11 -2.80 2.97
N TRP A 114 3.12 -3.66 3.13
CA TRP A 114 2.32 -4.13 2.02
C TRP A 114 0.91 -4.48 2.48
N GLY A 115 0.02 -4.66 1.53
CA GLY A 115 -1.31 -5.10 1.80
C GLY A 115 -2.09 -5.34 0.52
N THR A 116 -3.34 -5.75 0.70
CA THR A 116 -4.28 -5.99 -0.39
C THR A 116 -5.48 -5.08 -0.24
N VAL A 117 -6.33 -5.06 -1.25
CA VAL A 117 -7.64 -4.43 -1.22
C VAL A 117 -8.67 -5.55 -1.44
N GLY A 118 -9.75 -5.50 -0.69
CA GLY A 118 -10.79 -6.52 -0.82
C GLY A 118 -12.14 -5.99 -0.41
N ILE A 119 -13.07 -6.92 -0.20
CA ILE A 119 -14.42 -6.61 0.24
C ILE A 119 -14.56 -6.93 1.72
N ILE A 120 -14.84 -5.89 2.52
CA ILE A 120 -15.31 -6.04 3.90
C ILE A 120 -16.83 -6.19 3.83
N TYR A 121 -17.37 -7.15 4.57
CA TYR A 121 -18.83 -7.38 4.56
C TYR A 121 -19.36 -7.75 5.94
N ASN A 122 -20.63 -7.43 6.17
CA ASN A 122 -21.32 -7.77 7.40
C ASN A 122 -22.11 -9.08 7.17
N LYS A 123 -21.70 -10.13 7.89
CA LYS A 123 -22.29 -11.48 7.80
C LYS A 123 -23.76 -11.53 8.12
N THR A 124 -24.25 -10.56 8.91
CA THR A 124 -25.67 -10.50 9.30
C THR A 124 -26.54 -9.78 8.27
N LEU A 125 -25.91 -9.03 7.35
CA LEU A 125 -26.63 -8.22 6.35
C LEU A 125 -26.55 -8.81 4.93
N VAL A 126 -25.60 -9.73 4.69
CA VAL A 126 -25.51 -10.42 3.40
C VAL A 126 -26.07 -11.83 3.52
N ASP A 127 -26.81 -12.28 2.51
CA ASP A 127 -27.37 -13.65 2.52
C ASP A 127 -26.29 -14.70 2.26
N THR A 128 -25.35 -14.35 1.39
CA THR A 128 -24.23 -15.22 1.02
C THR A 128 -22.96 -14.38 1.03
N PRO A 129 -21.86 -14.89 1.61
CA PRO A 129 -20.58 -14.16 1.57
C PRO A 129 -20.18 -13.82 0.14
N PRO A 130 -19.75 -12.56 -0.13
CA PRO A 130 -19.28 -12.20 -1.46
C PRO A 130 -17.99 -12.95 -1.79
N THR A 131 -17.79 -13.29 -3.06
CA THR A 131 -16.60 -13.98 -3.57
C THR A 131 -15.96 -13.26 -4.75
N LYS A 132 -16.67 -12.31 -5.33
CA LYS A 132 -16.29 -11.62 -6.57
C LYS A 132 -16.50 -10.13 -6.44
N TRP A 133 -15.73 -9.36 -7.18
CA TRP A 133 -15.99 -7.92 -7.33
C TRP A 133 -17.40 -7.66 -7.88
N ALA A 134 -17.88 -8.54 -8.76
CA ALA A 134 -19.23 -8.43 -9.33
C ALA A 134 -20.34 -8.40 -8.26
N ASP A 135 -20.09 -8.96 -7.08
CA ASP A 135 -21.05 -8.93 -5.97
C ASP A 135 -21.35 -7.49 -5.49
N LEU A 136 -20.48 -6.54 -5.79
CA LEU A 136 -20.72 -5.12 -5.51
C LEU A 136 -21.69 -4.45 -6.51
N TRP A 137 -22.23 -5.22 -7.45
CA TRP A 137 -23.26 -4.79 -8.42
C TRP A 137 -24.61 -5.44 -8.16
N ASP A 138 -24.79 -6.13 -7.03
CA ASP A 138 -26.02 -6.80 -6.69
C ASP A 138 -27.07 -5.78 -6.20
N GLU A 139 -28.13 -5.63 -6.98
CA GLU A 139 -29.24 -4.69 -6.69
C GLU A 139 -29.90 -4.94 -5.34
N LYS A 140 -29.80 -6.16 -4.82
CA LYS A 140 -30.32 -6.54 -3.50
C LYS A 140 -29.72 -5.69 -2.38
N TYR A 141 -28.49 -5.21 -2.56
CA TYR A 141 -27.78 -4.41 -1.59
C TYR A 141 -27.74 -2.93 -1.98
N SER A 142 -28.74 -2.46 -2.72
CA SER A 142 -28.86 -1.05 -3.10
C SER A 142 -28.79 -0.15 -1.86
N ASP A 143 -27.96 0.90 -1.94
CA ASP A 143 -27.69 1.86 -0.85
C ASP A 143 -26.97 1.24 0.36
N GLU A 144 -26.39 0.06 0.20
CA GLU A 144 -25.64 -0.64 1.23
C GLU A 144 -24.21 -1.02 0.80
N ILE A 145 -23.72 -0.40 -0.29
CA ILE A 145 -22.41 -0.65 -0.85
C ILE A 145 -21.55 0.60 -0.70
N LEU A 146 -20.35 0.44 -0.17
CA LEU A 146 -19.36 1.51 -0.04
C LEU A 146 -18.23 1.29 -1.02
N MET A 147 -18.03 2.25 -1.92
CA MET A 147 -16.86 2.25 -2.81
C MET A 147 -15.79 3.16 -2.25
N MET A 148 -14.54 2.94 -2.66
CA MET A 148 -13.43 3.79 -2.24
C MET A 148 -13.42 5.08 -3.05
N ASP A 149 -13.26 6.21 -2.38
CA ASP A 149 -13.12 7.52 -3.04
C ASP A 149 -11.71 7.64 -3.62
N SER A 150 -11.47 6.88 -4.67
CA SER A 150 -10.19 6.78 -5.36
C SER A 150 -10.45 6.34 -6.79
N ILE A 151 -9.99 7.12 -7.75
CA ILE A 151 -10.13 6.82 -9.17
C ILE A 151 -9.49 5.46 -9.49
N LYS A 152 -8.24 5.27 -9.05
CA LYS A 152 -7.49 4.03 -9.32
C LYS A 152 -8.18 2.81 -8.73
N ASP A 153 -8.67 2.91 -7.51
CA ASP A 153 -9.31 1.77 -6.84
C ASP A 153 -10.67 1.45 -7.43
N CYS A 154 -11.49 2.44 -7.77
CA CYS A 154 -12.76 2.19 -8.45
C CYS A 154 -12.55 1.52 -9.81
N PHE A 155 -11.60 2.01 -10.61
CA PHE A 155 -11.29 1.38 -11.90
C PHE A 155 -10.67 -0.01 -11.71
N MET A 156 -9.83 -0.21 -10.71
CA MET A 156 -9.28 -1.53 -10.39
C MET A 156 -10.42 -2.54 -10.18
N VAL A 157 -11.40 -2.19 -9.37
CA VAL A 157 -12.55 -3.06 -9.09
C VAL A 157 -13.31 -3.41 -10.38
N ALA A 158 -13.64 -2.42 -11.20
CA ALA A 158 -14.40 -2.63 -12.43
C ALA A 158 -13.58 -3.36 -13.50
N LEU A 159 -12.29 -3.06 -13.63
CA LEU A 159 -11.40 -3.75 -14.57
C LEU A 159 -11.19 -5.21 -14.17
N LYS A 160 -10.90 -5.49 -12.91
CA LYS A 160 -10.73 -6.87 -12.41
C LYS A 160 -12.02 -7.68 -12.54
N LYS A 161 -13.16 -7.05 -12.28
CA LYS A 161 -14.47 -7.67 -12.48
C LYS A 161 -14.61 -8.26 -13.89
N ASN A 162 -14.03 -7.60 -14.88
CA ASN A 162 -14.07 -8.00 -16.28
C ASN A 162 -12.84 -8.83 -16.72
N GLY A 163 -11.95 -9.18 -15.82
CA GLY A 163 -10.76 -9.95 -16.13
C GLY A 163 -9.64 -9.14 -16.78
N PHE A 164 -9.69 -7.81 -16.69
CA PHE A 164 -8.70 -6.91 -17.27
C PHE A 164 -7.62 -6.51 -16.26
N SER A 165 -6.49 -6.02 -16.77
CA SER A 165 -5.45 -5.44 -15.91
C SER A 165 -5.94 -4.14 -15.26
N SER A 166 -5.60 -3.95 -13.97
CA SER A 166 -5.85 -2.68 -13.28
C SER A 166 -4.99 -1.53 -13.82
N ASN A 167 -4.01 -1.83 -14.67
CA ASN A 167 -3.13 -0.86 -15.31
C ASN A 167 -3.45 -0.67 -16.79
N SER A 168 -4.61 -1.09 -17.25
CA SER A 168 -5.00 -1.03 -18.65
C SER A 168 -4.99 0.38 -19.21
N LEU A 169 -4.42 0.53 -20.41
CA LEU A 169 -4.51 1.74 -21.23
C LEU A 169 -5.36 1.50 -22.49
N ASP A 170 -6.01 0.34 -22.59
CA ASP A 170 -6.93 0.00 -23.68
C ASP A 170 -8.24 0.72 -23.43
N GLU A 171 -8.58 1.69 -24.31
CA GLU A 171 -9.78 2.48 -24.14
C GLU A 171 -11.07 1.65 -24.22
N SER A 172 -11.08 0.55 -24.96
CA SER A 172 -12.26 -0.34 -25.01
C SER A 172 -12.50 -0.99 -23.64
N GLU A 173 -11.44 -1.38 -22.94
CA GLU A 173 -11.54 -1.93 -21.58
C GLU A 173 -11.95 -0.86 -20.57
N LEU A 174 -11.40 0.34 -20.68
CA LEU A 174 -11.77 1.47 -19.82
C LEU A 174 -13.23 1.91 -20.04
N GLN A 175 -13.75 1.80 -21.27
CA GLN A 175 -15.15 2.09 -21.55
C GLN A 175 -16.07 1.06 -20.89
N ILE A 176 -15.72 -0.22 -20.95
CA ILE A 176 -16.47 -1.28 -20.27
C ILE A 176 -16.50 -1.03 -18.76
N ALA A 177 -15.36 -0.72 -18.17
CA ALA A 177 -15.23 -0.40 -16.74
C ALA A 177 -16.08 0.84 -16.38
N THR A 178 -16.03 1.87 -17.22
CA THR A 178 -16.81 3.11 -17.04
C THR A 178 -18.30 2.82 -17.03
N GLU A 179 -18.79 2.06 -18.00
CA GLU A 179 -20.19 1.67 -18.08
C GLU A 179 -20.64 0.89 -16.83
N ASP A 180 -19.79 -0.02 -16.35
CA ASP A 180 -20.07 -0.77 -15.13
C ASP A 180 -20.15 0.15 -13.92
N LEU A 181 -19.22 1.10 -13.79
CA LEU A 181 -19.21 2.04 -12.66
C LEU A 181 -20.42 2.98 -12.69
N ILE A 182 -20.87 3.40 -13.87
CA ILE A 182 -22.11 4.18 -14.03
C ILE A 182 -23.32 3.35 -13.58
N ALA A 183 -23.40 2.09 -14.03
CA ALA A 183 -24.49 1.20 -13.64
C ALA A 183 -24.51 0.92 -12.12
N GLN A 184 -23.34 0.94 -11.48
CA GLN A 184 -23.23 0.71 -10.03
C GLN A 184 -23.65 1.91 -9.19
N LYS A 185 -23.53 3.14 -9.71
CA LYS A 185 -23.78 4.35 -8.93
C LYS A 185 -25.06 4.35 -8.11
N PRO A 186 -26.23 3.94 -8.69
CA PRO A 186 -27.47 3.92 -7.90
C PRO A 186 -27.42 2.99 -6.68
N LEU A 187 -26.50 2.03 -6.66
CA LEU A 187 -26.36 1.05 -5.59
C LEU A 187 -25.40 1.55 -4.49
N VAL A 188 -24.56 2.51 -4.80
CA VAL A 188 -23.52 2.98 -3.91
C VAL A 188 -24.08 3.96 -2.90
N GLN A 189 -23.94 3.64 -1.61
CA GLN A 189 -24.32 4.53 -0.53
C GLN A 189 -23.39 5.74 -0.47
N ALA A 190 -22.08 5.52 -0.55
CA ALA A 190 -21.08 6.57 -0.47
C ALA A 190 -19.74 6.11 -1.06
N TYR A 191 -18.99 7.08 -1.56
CA TYR A 191 -17.58 6.91 -1.93
C TYR A 191 -16.75 7.46 -0.78
N VAL A 192 -16.02 6.60 -0.07
CA VAL A 192 -15.34 6.96 1.19
C VAL A 192 -13.94 6.33 1.24
N VAL A 193 -13.09 6.86 2.12
CA VAL A 193 -11.80 6.26 2.43
C VAL A 193 -11.79 5.87 3.92
N ASP A 194 -11.47 6.80 4.81
CA ASP A 194 -11.40 6.49 6.23
C ASP A 194 -12.76 6.19 6.87
N GLN A 195 -13.81 6.82 6.37
CA GLN A 195 -15.17 6.67 6.89
C GLN A 195 -15.72 5.25 6.72
N VAL A 196 -15.13 4.43 5.82
CA VAL A 196 -15.58 3.05 5.63
C VAL A 196 -15.44 2.24 6.93
N ARG A 197 -14.44 2.52 7.74
CA ARG A 197 -14.21 1.83 9.01
C ARG A 197 -15.39 2.02 9.96
N ASP A 198 -15.73 3.27 10.26
CA ASP A 198 -16.82 3.57 11.20
C ASP A 198 -18.18 3.12 10.67
N LYS A 199 -18.41 3.28 9.38
CA LYS A 199 -19.66 2.81 8.75
C LYS A 199 -19.82 1.29 8.85
N MET A 200 -18.77 0.53 8.60
CA MET A 200 -18.83 -0.92 8.69
C MET A 200 -18.93 -1.38 10.15
N ILE A 201 -18.17 -0.80 11.07
CA ILE A 201 -18.27 -1.10 12.50
C ILE A 201 -19.70 -0.84 13.00
N GLY A 202 -20.31 0.25 12.56
CA GLY A 202 -21.67 0.66 12.96
C GLY A 202 -22.79 -0.10 12.27
N GLY A 203 -22.50 -1.01 11.33
CA GLY A 203 -23.53 -1.76 10.61
C GLY A 203 -24.33 -0.91 9.62
N GLU A 204 -23.77 0.18 9.11
CA GLU A 204 -24.48 1.13 8.23
C GLU A 204 -24.47 0.70 6.76
N ALA A 205 -23.69 -0.32 6.40
CA ALA A 205 -23.62 -0.85 5.04
C ALA A 205 -23.38 -2.36 5.08
N ALA A 206 -23.79 -3.05 4.02
CA ALA A 206 -23.62 -4.49 3.91
C ALA A 206 -22.21 -4.87 3.44
N MET A 207 -21.64 -4.11 2.53
CA MET A 207 -20.32 -4.38 1.91
C MET A 207 -19.58 -3.10 1.60
N GLY A 208 -18.25 -3.20 1.58
CA GLY A 208 -17.41 -2.06 1.19
C GLY A 208 -16.05 -2.50 0.67
N VAL A 209 -15.40 -1.61 -0.06
CA VAL A 209 -14.02 -1.79 -0.52
C VAL A 209 -13.09 -1.24 0.55
N MET A 210 -12.11 -2.05 0.96
CA MET A 210 -11.26 -1.70 2.09
C MET A 210 -9.85 -2.28 1.95
N PHE A 211 -8.87 -1.58 2.50
CA PHE A 211 -7.51 -2.11 2.64
C PHE A 211 -7.48 -3.21 3.72
N SER A 212 -6.65 -4.22 3.51
CA SER A 212 -6.55 -5.38 4.41
C SER A 212 -6.19 -5.00 5.86
N GLY A 213 -5.32 -4.03 6.06
CA GLY A 213 -4.96 -3.57 7.41
C GLY A 213 -6.14 -2.95 8.15
N ASP A 214 -6.95 -2.16 7.46
CA ASP A 214 -8.18 -1.60 8.03
C ASP A 214 -9.21 -2.70 8.32
N ALA A 215 -9.26 -3.72 7.47
CA ALA A 215 -10.15 -4.87 7.68
C ALA A 215 -9.83 -5.59 8.99
N LEU A 216 -8.56 -5.82 9.28
CA LEU A 216 -8.16 -6.42 10.57
C LEU A 216 -8.65 -5.61 11.75
N TYR A 217 -8.51 -4.28 11.67
CA TYR A 217 -8.96 -3.38 12.72
C TYR A 217 -10.48 -3.45 12.91
N VAL A 218 -11.26 -3.29 11.84
CA VAL A 218 -12.73 -3.27 11.98
C VAL A 218 -13.28 -4.63 12.41
N MET A 219 -12.65 -5.73 12.00
CA MET A 219 -13.04 -7.07 12.44
C MET A 219 -12.76 -7.27 13.93
N SER A 220 -11.74 -6.62 14.49
CA SER A 220 -11.50 -6.64 15.93
C SER A 220 -12.54 -5.87 16.73
N GLU A 221 -13.19 -4.88 16.11
CA GLU A 221 -14.20 -4.04 16.73
C GLU A 221 -15.63 -4.57 16.56
N ASN A 222 -15.87 -5.39 15.54
CA ASN A 222 -17.20 -5.95 15.26
C ASN A 222 -17.06 -7.36 14.67
N GLU A 223 -17.45 -8.35 15.46
CA GLU A 223 -17.35 -9.79 15.10
C GLU A 223 -18.27 -10.19 13.94
N ASP A 224 -19.24 -9.34 13.56
CA ASP A 224 -20.12 -9.61 12.43
C ASP A 224 -19.44 -9.35 11.08
N LEU A 225 -18.26 -8.73 11.10
CA LEU A 225 -17.53 -8.37 9.88
C LEU A 225 -16.56 -9.47 9.47
N ASP A 226 -16.41 -9.64 8.16
CA ASP A 226 -15.41 -10.51 7.56
C ASP A 226 -14.88 -9.86 6.27
N PHE A 227 -13.79 -10.39 5.75
CA PHE A 227 -13.08 -9.81 4.61
C PHE A 227 -12.72 -10.89 3.60
N VAL A 228 -12.81 -10.55 2.32
CA VAL A 228 -12.48 -11.46 1.24
C VAL A 228 -11.66 -10.76 0.15
N ILE A 229 -10.67 -11.47 -0.39
CA ILE A 229 -10.00 -11.07 -1.63
C ILE A 229 -10.78 -11.73 -2.77
N PRO A 230 -11.36 -10.94 -3.68
CA PRO A 230 -12.19 -11.50 -4.77
C PRO A 230 -11.43 -12.40 -5.74
N GLU A 231 -12.14 -13.37 -6.30
CA GLU A 231 -11.58 -14.37 -7.22
C GLU A 231 -10.92 -13.76 -8.46
N GLU A 232 -11.43 -12.63 -8.93
CA GLU A 232 -10.93 -11.95 -10.13
C GLU A 232 -9.56 -11.29 -9.92
N GLY A 233 -9.04 -11.31 -8.69
CA GLY A 233 -7.78 -10.68 -8.34
C GLY A 233 -7.95 -9.29 -7.77
N THR A 234 -6.86 -8.69 -7.36
CA THR A 234 -6.89 -7.40 -6.69
C THR A 234 -5.56 -6.67 -6.81
N ASN A 235 -5.55 -5.45 -6.27
CA ASN A 235 -4.34 -4.67 -6.11
C ASN A 235 -3.54 -5.16 -4.87
N VAL A 236 -2.26 -5.44 -5.10
CA VAL A 236 -1.28 -5.64 -4.02
C VAL A 236 -0.43 -4.37 -3.99
N TRP A 237 -0.54 -3.60 -2.91
CA TRP A 237 0.27 -2.40 -2.79
C TRP A 237 1.49 -2.66 -1.91
N ILE A 238 2.60 -2.02 -2.26
CA ILE A 238 3.87 -2.14 -1.54
C ILE A 238 4.47 -0.75 -1.42
N ASP A 239 4.77 -0.34 -0.19
CA ASP A 239 5.55 0.85 0.09
C ASP A 239 6.95 0.42 0.49
N GLY A 240 7.95 1.19 0.13
CA GLY A 240 9.31 0.79 0.43
C GLY A 240 10.29 1.96 0.51
N TRP A 241 11.48 1.63 0.99
CA TRP A 241 12.55 2.58 1.20
C TRP A 241 13.38 2.76 -0.06
N VAL A 242 13.57 4.02 -0.45
CA VAL A 242 14.49 4.40 -1.55
C VAL A 242 15.47 5.45 -1.07
N ILE A 243 16.61 5.57 -1.76
CA ILE A 243 17.63 6.58 -1.47
C ILE A 243 17.65 7.59 -2.61
N PRO A 244 17.30 8.86 -2.37
CA PRO A 244 17.40 9.90 -3.38
C PRO A 244 18.82 10.01 -3.95
N LYS A 245 18.89 10.41 -5.22
CA LYS A 245 20.17 10.51 -5.94
C LYS A 245 21.12 11.51 -5.29
N ASN A 246 20.58 12.58 -4.69
CA ASN A 246 21.33 13.64 -4.04
C ASN A 246 21.45 13.46 -2.52
N ALA A 247 21.20 12.25 -2.00
CA ALA A 247 21.27 11.99 -0.56
C ALA A 247 22.64 12.39 0.02
N PRO A 248 22.68 13.32 0.99
CA PRO A 248 23.95 13.78 1.56
C PRO A 248 24.60 12.75 2.49
N ASN A 249 23.83 11.82 3.06
CA ASN A 249 24.30 10.84 4.03
C ASN A 249 23.97 9.41 3.58
N LYS A 250 24.47 9.02 2.40
CA LYS A 250 24.15 7.71 1.79
C LYS A 250 24.48 6.52 2.70
N GLU A 251 25.65 6.52 3.33
CA GLU A 251 26.03 5.41 4.21
C GLU A 251 25.08 5.28 5.41
N ASN A 252 24.68 6.41 5.98
CA ASN A 252 23.71 6.42 7.07
C ASN A 252 22.32 6.00 6.61
N ALA A 253 21.96 6.33 5.37
CA ALA A 253 20.72 5.88 4.75
C ALA A 253 20.71 4.35 4.64
N GLU A 254 21.80 3.75 4.17
CA GLU A 254 21.94 2.30 4.07
C GLU A 254 21.83 1.64 5.45
N LYS A 255 22.47 2.21 6.46
CA LYS A 255 22.37 1.71 7.84
C LYS A 255 20.95 1.78 8.38
N PHE A 256 20.23 2.87 8.08
CA PHE A 256 18.84 3.02 8.50
C PHE A 256 17.94 1.96 7.85
N ILE A 257 18.06 1.76 6.55
CA ILE A 257 17.26 0.77 5.82
C ILE A 257 17.58 -0.64 6.33
N ASP A 258 18.85 -0.97 6.51
CA ASP A 258 19.26 -2.26 7.05
C ASP A 258 18.67 -2.51 8.44
N PHE A 259 18.72 -1.50 9.31
CA PHE A 259 18.15 -1.57 10.65
C PHE A 259 16.64 -1.82 10.62
N MET A 260 15.91 -1.15 9.72
CA MET A 260 14.46 -1.36 9.57
C MET A 260 14.12 -2.79 9.11
N CYS A 261 15.04 -3.48 8.47
CA CYS A 261 14.87 -4.88 8.02
C CYS A 261 15.27 -5.91 9.08
N HIS A 262 15.78 -5.49 10.23
CA HIS A 262 16.05 -6.39 11.33
C HIS A 262 14.74 -6.97 11.86
N PRO A 263 14.64 -8.29 12.14
CA PRO A 263 13.36 -8.91 12.51
C PRO A 263 12.65 -8.26 13.69
N ASP A 264 13.39 -7.97 14.76
CA ASP A 264 12.81 -7.34 15.96
C ASP A 264 12.26 -5.94 15.68
N VAL A 265 12.96 -5.19 14.84
CA VAL A 265 12.58 -3.82 14.47
C VAL A 265 11.36 -3.84 13.56
N ALA A 266 11.38 -4.71 12.55
CA ALA A 266 10.25 -4.88 11.63
C ALA A 266 8.99 -5.35 12.38
N LEU A 267 9.14 -6.21 13.38
CA LEU A 267 8.03 -6.66 14.22
C LEU A 267 7.41 -5.48 14.99
N LYS A 268 8.24 -4.64 15.61
CA LYS A 268 7.76 -3.46 16.34
C LYS A 268 6.99 -2.51 15.42
N ASN A 269 7.51 -2.27 14.22
CA ASN A 269 6.83 -1.43 13.24
C ASN A 269 5.52 -2.05 12.78
N PHE A 270 5.49 -3.36 12.52
CA PHE A 270 4.27 -4.07 12.16
C PHE A 270 3.19 -3.95 13.24
N GLU A 271 3.55 -4.16 14.49
CA GLU A 271 2.61 -4.08 15.62
C GLU A 271 2.05 -2.66 15.81
N TYR A 272 2.86 -1.65 15.50
CA TYR A 272 2.46 -0.24 15.59
C TYR A 272 1.58 0.18 14.41
N ILE A 273 2.01 -0.17 13.19
CA ILE A 273 1.37 0.28 11.94
C ILE A 273 0.12 -0.54 11.62
N THR A 274 0.14 -1.85 11.93
CA THR A 274 -0.93 -2.83 11.70
C THR A 274 -1.18 -3.22 10.23
N TYR A 275 -0.46 -2.63 9.26
CA TYR A 275 -0.44 -3.13 7.89
C TYR A 275 0.57 -4.28 7.75
N GLY A 276 0.45 -5.08 6.69
CA GLY A 276 1.28 -6.25 6.48
C GLY A 276 2.77 -5.94 6.44
N THR A 277 3.56 -6.85 6.99
CA THR A 277 5.03 -6.77 6.89
C THR A 277 5.54 -7.75 5.83
N PRO A 278 6.42 -7.30 4.92
CA PRO A 278 7.10 -8.21 4.00
C PRO A 278 8.27 -8.96 4.63
N ASN A 279 8.58 -8.64 5.88
CA ASN A 279 9.69 -9.28 6.61
C ASN A 279 9.22 -10.62 7.19
N THR A 280 9.59 -11.72 6.50
CA THR A 280 9.17 -13.06 6.90
C THR A 280 9.79 -13.51 8.21
N ALA A 281 11.00 -13.04 8.51
CA ALA A 281 11.65 -13.33 9.79
C ALA A 281 10.91 -12.65 10.94
N ALA A 282 10.40 -11.42 10.74
CA ALA A 282 9.56 -10.73 11.72
C ALA A 282 8.24 -11.47 11.94
N ARG A 283 7.61 -11.96 10.88
CA ARG A 283 6.38 -12.75 10.98
C ARG A 283 6.55 -13.96 11.90
N GLU A 284 7.69 -14.65 11.80
CA GLU A 284 7.98 -15.81 12.65
C GLU A 284 8.04 -15.45 14.15
N LEU A 285 8.31 -14.19 14.48
CA LEU A 285 8.37 -13.70 15.86
C LEU A 285 7.01 -13.28 16.44
N ILE A 286 5.95 -13.26 15.63
CA ILE A 286 4.59 -12.90 16.11
C ILE A 286 4.14 -13.96 17.09
N GLU A 287 3.80 -13.53 18.32
CA GLU A 287 3.36 -14.44 19.39
C GLU A 287 1.89 -14.86 19.27
N ASP A 288 1.04 -13.97 18.76
CA ASP A 288 -0.38 -14.26 18.51
C ASP A 288 -0.49 -15.18 17.28
N GLU A 289 -0.79 -16.47 17.52
CA GLU A 289 -0.88 -17.47 16.46
C GLU A 289 -2.00 -17.17 15.46
N ASP A 290 -3.11 -16.58 15.90
CA ASP A 290 -4.20 -16.22 14.98
C ASP A 290 -3.77 -15.10 14.03
N LEU A 291 -3.06 -14.11 14.51
CA LEU A 291 -2.52 -13.03 13.69
C LEU A 291 -1.42 -13.56 12.76
N LYS A 292 -0.50 -14.36 13.28
CA LYS A 292 0.60 -14.94 12.51
C LYS A 292 0.11 -15.78 11.33
N ASN A 293 -1.01 -16.47 11.49
CA ASN A 293 -1.62 -17.34 10.50
C ASN A 293 -2.85 -16.71 9.81
N SER A 294 -3.09 -15.41 10.03
CA SER A 294 -4.23 -14.73 9.43
C SER A 294 -4.12 -14.69 7.90
N PRO A 295 -5.14 -15.20 7.18
CA PRO A 295 -5.14 -15.09 5.71
C PRO A 295 -5.42 -13.67 5.23
N ILE A 296 -5.76 -12.76 6.12
CA ILE A 296 -5.98 -11.33 5.79
C ILE A 296 -4.66 -10.57 5.89
N ALA A 297 -3.93 -10.75 7.01
CA ALA A 297 -2.62 -10.11 7.21
C ALA A 297 -1.55 -10.73 6.31
N PHE A 298 -1.62 -12.04 6.10
CA PHE A 298 -0.64 -12.82 5.37
C PHE A 298 -1.32 -13.79 4.40
N PRO A 299 -1.99 -13.28 3.35
CA PRO A 299 -2.60 -14.16 2.35
C PRO A 299 -1.52 -14.93 1.59
N ASP A 300 -1.85 -16.16 1.20
CA ASP A 300 -1.01 -16.93 0.30
C ASP A 300 -1.22 -16.40 -1.13
N LEU A 301 -0.30 -15.58 -1.58
CA LEU A 301 -0.38 -14.90 -2.88
C LEU A 301 -0.37 -15.88 -4.06
N THR A 302 0.11 -17.12 -3.87
CA THR A 302 0.11 -18.13 -4.93
C THR A 302 -1.29 -18.67 -5.24
N GLN A 303 -2.25 -18.48 -4.35
CA GLN A 303 -3.62 -18.96 -4.52
C GLN A 303 -4.55 -17.99 -5.26
N TYR A 304 -4.07 -16.80 -5.59
CA TYR A 304 -4.86 -15.78 -6.26
C TYR A 304 -4.34 -15.53 -7.66
N ASN A 305 -5.26 -15.29 -8.59
CA ASN A 305 -4.94 -14.88 -9.96
C ASN A 305 -5.03 -13.36 -10.09
N ASN A 306 -4.35 -12.81 -11.08
CA ASN A 306 -4.45 -11.40 -11.44
C ASN A 306 -4.15 -10.43 -10.28
N LEU A 307 -3.16 -10.75 -9.46
CA LEU A 307 -2.63 -9.83 -8.47
C LEU A 307 -1.69 -8.86 -9.18
N GLU A 308 -1.92 -7.58 -9.01
CA GLU A 308 -1.09 -6.54 -9.64
C GLU A 308 -0.82 -5.40 -8.66
N THR A 309 0.35 -4.78 -8.78
CA THR A 309 0.59 -3.47 -8.20
C THR A 309 0.09 -2.39 -9.18
N PHE A 310 -0.22 -1.21 -8.69
CA PHE A 310 -0.45 -0.06 -9.57
C PHE A 310 0.89 0.35 -10.17
N LEU A 311 0.87 0.62 -11.48
CA LEU A 311 2.03 1.12 -12.22
C LEU A 311 1.85 2.61 -12.53
N TYR A 312 2.97 3.29 -12.72
CA TYR A 312 2.95 4.65 -13.24
C TYR A 312 2.61 4.61 -14.73
N LEU A 313 1.48 5.19 -15.09
CA LEU A 313 0.94 5.14 -16.46
C LEU A 313 1.33 6.35 -17.31
N GLY A 314 2.16 7.25 -16.78
CA GLY A 314 2.50 8.50 -17.42
C GLY A 314 1.40 9.55 -17.30
N GLU A 315 1.69 10.78 -17.70
CA GLU A 315 0.71 11.87 -17.66
C GLU A 315 -0.51 11.57 -18.53
N ASP A 316 -0.29 11.03 -19.72
CA ASP A 316 -1.36 10.68 -20.65
C ASP A 316 -2.28 9.59 -20.06
N GLY A 317 -1.69 8.60 -19.41
CA GLY A 317 -2.47 7.54 -18.73
C GLY A 317 -3.29 8.08 -17.58
N GLU A 318 -2.71 8.96 -16.76
CA GLU A 318 -3.43 9.61 -15.65
C GLU A 318 -4.59 10.46 -16.17
N GLU A 319 -4.38 11.23 -17.23
CA GLU A 319 -5.42 12.04 -17.87
C GLU A 319 -6.54 11.17 -18.44
N LEU A 320 -6.20 9.99 -18.98
CA LEU A 320 -7.17 9.06 -19.55
C LEU A 320 -8.12 8.53 -18.45
N TYR A 321 -7.57 8.10 -17.32
CA TYR A 321 -8.38 7.67 -16.18
C TYR A 321 -9.23 8.81 -15.62
N ASN A 322 -8.69 10.00 -15.53
CA ASN A 322 -9.43 11.19 -15.08
C ASN A 322 -10.60 11.49 -16.03
N LYS A 323 -10.40 11.38 -17.32
CA LYS A 323 -11.45 11.58 -18.34
C LYS A 323 -12.61 10.61 -18.12
N TYR A 324 -12.33 9.33 -17.97
CA TYR A 324 -13.37 8.32 -17.78
C TYR A 324 -14.04 8.44 -16.41
N TRP A 325 -13.30 8.84 -15.39
CA TRP A 325 -13.87 9.09 -14.07
C TRP A 325 -14.88 10.24 -14.10
N LYS A 326 -14.59 11.30 -14.86
CA LYS A 326 -15.55 12.40 -15.06
C LYS A 326 -16.85 11.90 -15.71
N GLU A 327 -16.75 10.97 -16.66
CA GLU A 327 -17.93 10.34 -17.25
C GLU A 327 -18.73 9.56 -16.20
N VAL A 328 -18.05 8.82 -15.32
CA VAL A 328 -18.72 8.10 -14.22
C VAL A 328 -19.48 9.08 -13.33
N MET A 329 -18.85 10.16 -12.92
CA MET A 329 -19.44 11.10 -11.96
C MET A 329 -20.53 11.98 -12.57
N SER A 330 -20.52 12.22 -13.87
CA SER A 330 -21.49 13.07 -14.54
C SER A 330 -22.73 12.33 -15.07
N ASN A 331 -22.75 11.02 -14.95
CA ASN A 331 -23.89 10.21 -15.44
C ASN A 331 -24.69 9.46 -14.36
#